data_1546c62666a92bc132beda4fbd677819
#
_entry.id   1546c62666a92bc132beda4fbd677819
#
_cell.length_a   1.000
_cell.length_b   1.000
_cell.length_c   1.000
_cell.angle_alpha   90.00
_cell.angle_beta   90.00
_cell.angle_gamma   90.00
#
_symmetry.space_group_name_H-M   'P 1'
#
loop_
_entity.id
_entity.type
_entity.pdbx_description
1 polymer ?
#
loop_
_entity_poly.entity_id
_entity_poly.type
_entity_poly.pdbx_seq_one_letter_code
_entity_poly.pdbx_strand_id
1 'polypeptide(L)'
;MLFSCAGKDSDAPMKGVVLSSEDLLTLDWVALASQNGLNTLSVPIGFSQTEKGRDILRRCREQGILVDYQWHAMSSLLPRDLYASDSTLFRMDEHGNRNPEANCCVSSAKALDIIAANAVKYARENPPTNNRYYYWMDDGAPTCKCPECSKYNDSEKSLIVENRILRELRKTNPEAKVAHLAYYGTMEVPEKVKPEEGIFLEFAPFFRTWDAPLNDSVAKGRTGVTNKTFYDYLVRNLKVFDPAEVVVLEYWLDVSLVSDWKKPAKKLKWDGDVFRKDIELYNDLGIKNIASFGVYIDSAYVAAYKDLSFLKEYGRGLKAIK
;
A
#
# COMPACT_ATOMS: atom_id res chain seq x y z
N MET A 1 -2.01 -4.09 -33.01
CA MET A 1 -2.32 -2.67 -32.85
C MET A 1 -2.53 -2.42 -31.35
N LEU A 2 -1.50 -1.88 -30.67
CA LEU A 2 -1.58 -1.47 -29.28
C LEU A 2 -2.19 -0.08 -29.24
N PHE A 3 -3.46 0.04 -28.87
CA PHE A 3 -4.07 1.32 -28.59
C PHE A 3 -3.51 1.86 -27.27
N SER A 4 -2.58 2.78 -27.39
CA SER A 4 -2.21 3.70 -26.32
C SER A 4 -3.39 4.66 -26.11
N CYS A 5 -4.29 4.31 -25.20
CA CYS A 5 -5.17 5.26 -24.56
C CYS A 5 -4.58 5.57 -23.18
N ALA A 6 -3.44 6.28 -23.16
CA ALA A 6 -3.04 7.02 -21.98
C ALA A 6 -4.07 8.11 -21.75
N GLY A 7 -4.98 7.89 -20.82
CA GLY A 7 -5.96 8.89 -20.40
C GLY A 7 -5.25 10.10 -19.79
N LYS A 8 -5.79 11.26 -19.97
CA LYS A 8 -5.28 12.59 -19.65
C LYS A 8 -5.00 12.89 -18.17
N ASP A 9 -5.08 11.92 -17.23
CA ASP A 9 -5.04 12.18 -15.80
C ASP A 9 -4.09 11.27 -14.99
N SER A 10 -3.05 10.70 -15.60
CA SER A 10 -2.04 9.91 -14.86
C SER A 10 -1.27 10.75 -13.81
N ASP A 11 -1.26 12.07 -13.98
CA ASP A 11 -0.55 13.02 -13.11
C ASP A 11 -1.47 13.66 -12.05
N ALA A 12 -2.75 13.34 -12.06
CA ALA A 12 -3.68 13.83 -11.05
C ALA A 12 -3.38 13.20 -9.67
N PRO A 13 -3.47 13.98 -8.57
CA PRO A 13 -3.29 13.44 -7.23
C PRO A 13 -4.20 12.23 -6.95
N MET A 14 -3.61 11.17 -6.37
CA MET A 14 -4.37 9.98 -6.00
C MET A 14 -5.41 10.29 -4.93
N LYS A 15 -6.65 9.88 -5.16
CA LYS A 15 -7.78 9.91 -4.23
C LYS A 15 -8.35 8.51 -4.18
N GLY A 16 -7.71 7.66 -3.36
CA GLY A 16 -7.84 6.22 -3.47
C GLY A 16 -8.58 5.54 -2.32
N VAL A 17 -9.02 4.31 -2.60
CA VAL A 17 -9.52 3.35 -1.59
C VAL A 17 -8.95 1.97 -1.91
N VAL A 18 -8.47 1.28 -0.88
CA VAL A 18 -8.01 -0.12 -0.95
C VAL A 18 -9.15 -1.03 -0.50
N LEU A 19 -9.51 -2.00 -1.32
CA LEU A 19 -10.71 -2.82 -1.14
C LEU A 19 -10.40 -4.32 -1.20
N SER A 20 -11.21 -5.11 -0.49
CA SER A 20 -11.19 -6.56 -0.63
C SER A 20 -12.02 -7.03 -1.84
N SER A 21 -11.84 -8.30 -2.22
CA SER A 21 -12.68 -8.92 -3.25
C SER A 21 -14.16 -8.90 -2.86
N GLU A 22 -14.47 -9.14 -1.60
CA GLU A 22 -15.87 -9.18 -1.12
C GLU A 22 -16.54 -7.80 -1.23
N ASP A 23 -15.83 -6.73 -0.85
CA ASP A 23 -16.32 -5.36 -0.96
C ASP A 23 -16.68 -5.03 -2.42
N LEU A 24 -15.74 -5.30 -3.35
CA LEU A 24 -15.91 -5.02 -4.77
C LEU A 24 -17.00 -5.88 -5.44
N LEU A 25 -17.17 -7.13 -5.01
CA LEU A 25 -18.13 -8.06 -5.62
C LEU A 25 -19.56 -7.88 -5.11
N THR A 26 -19.74 -7.26 -3.95
CA THR A 26 -21.05 -7.15 -3.28
C THR A 26 -21.60 -5.73 -3.24
N LEU A 27 -20.77 -4.71 -3.44
CA LEU A 27 -21.16 -3.30 -3.45
C LEU A 27 -20.61 -2.62 -4.71
N ASP A 28 -21.37 -1.71 -5.30
CA ASP A 28 -20.93 -0.98 -6.51
C ASP A 28 -19.94 0.13 -6.18
N TRP A 29 -18.69 -0.26 -5.89
CA TRP A 29 -17.62 0.66 -5.58
C TRP A 29 -17.19 1.56 -6.74
N VAL A 30 -17.42 1.13 -8.00
CA VAL A 30 -17.15 2.00 -9.17
C VAL A 30 -18.07 3.20 -9.16
N ALA A 31 -19.38 2.97 -8.93
CA ALA A 31 -20.34 4.07 -8.82
C ALA A 31 -20.07 4.94 -7.57
N LEU A 32 -19.76 4.32 -6.42
CA LEU A 32 -19.44 5.06 -5.19
C LEU A 32 -18.20 5.93 -5.35
N ALA A 33 -17.13 5.42 -5.97
CA ALA A 33 -15.91 6.18 -6.23
C ALA A 33 -16.20 7.40 -7.10
N SER A 34 -16.88 7.21 -8.24
CA SER A 34 -17.26 8.28 -9.15
C SER A 34 -18.11 9.35 -8.47
N GLN A 35 -19.17 8.94 -7.74
CA GLN A 35 -20.09 9.86 -7.03
C GLN A 35 -19.40 10.69 -5.95
N ASN A 36 -18.36 10.14 -5.31
CA ASN A 36 -17.63 10.81 -4.23
C ASN A 36 -16.31 11.46 -4.69
N GLY A 37 -16.00 11.41 -5.98
CA GLY A 37 -14.82 12.07 -6.57
C GLY A 37 -13.50 11.36 -6.21
N LEU A 38 -13.56 10.06 -5.95
CA LEU A 38 -12.39 9.19 -5.88
C LEU A 38 -11.96 8.84 -7.30
N ASN A 39 -10.67 8.72 -7.53
CA ASN A 39 -10.12 8.45 -8.86
C ASN A 39 -9.27 7.18 -8.93
N THR A 40 -9.08 6.47 -7.82
CA THR A 40 -8.26 5.26 -7.77
C THR A 40 -8.90 4.20 -6.89
N LEU A 41 -8.98 2.98 -7.39
CA LEU A 41 -9.36 1.79 -6.62
C LEU A 41 -8.19 0.80 -6.63
N SER A 42 -7.70 0.45 -5.43
CA SER A 42 -6.77 -0.65 -5.26
C SER A 42 -7.54 -1.94 -5.11
N VAL A 43 -7.28 -2.89 -6.01
CA VAL A 43 -8.02 -4.16 -6.10
C VAL A 43 -7.10 -5.34 -5.77
N PRO A 44 -7.65 -6.48 -5.34
CA PRO A 44 -6.85 -7.67 -5.04
C PRO A 44 -6.15 -8.24 -6.28
N ILE A 45 -4.95 -8.81 -6.07
CA ILE A 45 -4.24 -9.56 -7.10
C ILE A 45 -5.11 -10.70 -7.65
N GLY A 46 -5.06 -10.92 -8.95
CA GLY A 46 -5.84 -11.96 -9.63
C GLY A 46 -7.32 -11.59 -9.84
N PHE A 47 -7.75 -10.42 -9.41
CA PHE A 47 -9.14 -9.98 -9.55
C PHE A 47 -9.63 -10.01 -11.01
N SER A 48 -8.75 -9.73 -11.97
CA SER A 48 -9.00 -9.82 -13.41
C SER A 48 -9.27 -11.24 -13.94
N GLN A 49 -8.96 -12.27 -13.17
CA GLN A 49 -9.17 -13.66 -13.58
C GLN A 49 -10.65 -14.08 -13.50
N THR A 50 -11.47 -13.36 -12.72
CA THR A 50 -12.91 -13.61 -12.61
C THR A 50 -13.69 -12.79 -13.65
N GLU A 51 -14.86 -13.28 -14.06
CA GLU A 51 -15.75 -12.54 -14.99
C GLU A 51 -16.21 -11.22 -14.37
N LYS A 52 -16.70 -11.26 -13.13
CA LYS A 52 -17.13 -10.05 -12.41
C LYS A 52 -15.97 -9.06 -12.22
N GLY A 53 -14.78 -9.56 -11.89
CA GLY A 53 -13.60 -8.70 -11.77
C GLY A 53 -13.27 -8.00 -13.09
N ARG A 54 -13.29 -8.70 -14.21
CA ARG A 54 -13.08 -8.09 -15.55
C ARG A 54 -14.12 -7.02 -15.86
N ASP A 55 -15.40 -7.25 -15.50
CA ASP A 55 -16.47 -6.26 -15.69
C ASP A 55 -16.23 -5.00 -14.86
N ILE A 56 -15.87 -5.16 -13.58
CA ILE A 56 -15.54 -4.04 -12.70
C ILE A 56 -14.34 -3.25 -13.22
N LEU A 57 -13.27 -3.92 -13.63
CA LEU A 57 -12.08 -3.26 -14.21
C LEU A 57 -12.40 -2.53 -15.53
N ARG A 58 -13.30 -3.07 -16.36
CA ARG A 58 -13.79 -2.40 -17.56
C ARG A 58 -14.56 -1.12 -17.18
N ARG A 59 -15.47 -1.19 -16.21
CA ARG A 59 -16.24 -0.04 -15.71
C ARG A 59 -15.34 1.04 -15.08
N CYS A 60 -14.30 0.65 -14.34
CA CYS A 60 -13.29 1.61 -13.86
C CYS A 60 -12.69 2.41 -15.02
N ARG A 61 -12.27 1.72 -16.08
CA ARG A 61 -11.69 2.34 -17.26
C ARG A 61 -12.67 3.30 -17.95
N GLU A 62 -13.93 2.88 -18.11
CA GLU A 62 -15.00 3.69 -18.74
C GLU A 62 -15.32 4.96 -17.96
N GLN A 63 -15.10 4.95 -16.63
CA GLN A 63 -15.32 6.09 -15.74
C GLN A 63 -14.04 6.87 -15.41
N GLY A 64 -12.91 6.54 -16.03
CA GLY A 64 -11.63 7.20 -15.77
C GLY A 64 -11.07 6.94 -14.36
N ILE A 65 -11.50 5.85 -13.70
CA ILE A 65 -10.97 5.43 -12.40
C ILE A 65 -9.72 4.60 -12.61
N LEU A 66 -8.62 5.03 -12.03
CA LEU A 66 -7.35 4.31 -12.05
C LEU A 66 -7.43 3.05 -11.17
N VAL A 67 -6.64 2.04 -11.54
CA VAL A 67 -6.58 0.77 -10.83
C VAL A 67 -5.13 0.45 -10.51
N ASP A 68 -4.87 0.07 -9.26
CA ASP A 68 -3.62 -0.52 -8.82
C ASP A 68 -3.85 -1.75 -7.94
N TYR A 69 -2.74 -2.39 -7.51
CA TYR A 69 -2.76 -3.66 -6.77
C TYR A 69 -1.78 -3.54 -5.61
N GLN A 70 -2.32 -3.34 -4.40
CA GLN A 70 -1.54 -3.18 -3.18
C GLN A 70 -1.59 -4.46 -2.35
N TRP A 71 -0.44 -5.08 -2.07
CA TRP A 71 -0.41 -6.38 -1.42
C TRP A 71 0.94 -6.78 -0.84
N HIS A 72 0.93 -7.64 0.19
CA HIS A 72 2.11 -8.31 0.71
C HIS A 72 2.55 -9.42 -0.25
N ALA A 73 3.59 -9.17 -1.02
CA ALA A 73 3.91 -9.92 -2.24
C ALA A 73 4.97 -11.01 -2.05
N MET A 74 5.75 -10.98 -0.97
CA MET A 74 6.96 -11.80 -0.84
C MET A 74 6.73 -13.30 -0.99
N SER A 75 5.61 -13.84 -0.46
CA SER A 75 5.30 -15.26 -0.60
C SER A 75 5.06 -15.70 -2.04
N SER A 76 4.59 -14.78 -2.88
CA SER A 76 4.37 -15.01 -4.31
C SER A 76 5.61 -14.71 -5.15
N LEU A 77 6.38 -13.70 -4.75
CA LEU A 77 7.62 -13.33 -5.46
C LEU A 77 8.78 -14.27 -5.16
N LEU A 78 8.82 -14.86 -3.96
CA LEU A 78 9.76 -15.92 -3.59
C LEU A 78 8.96 -17.12 -3.06
N PRO A 79 8.50 -18.04 -3.93
CA PRO A 79 7.73 -19.22 -3.54
C PRO A 79 8.43 -20.03 -2.45
N ARG A 80 7.67 -20.43 -1.42
CA ARG A 80 8.23 -21.02 -0.18
C ARG A 80 8.76 -22.44 -0.38
N ASP A 81 8.28 -23.15 -1.39
CA ASP A 81 8.75 -24.49 -1.79
C ASP A 81 10.21 -24.49 -2.28
N LEU A 82 10.72 -23.36 -2.76
CA LEU A 82 12.13 -23.20 -3.13
C LEU A 82 13.08 -23.44 -1.93
N TYR A 83 12.59 -23.33 -0.69
CA TYR A 83 13.39 -23.58 0.50
C TYR A 83 13.98 -24.98 0.54
N ALA A 84 13.23 -25.97 0.10
CA ALA A 84 13.69 -27.37 0.06
C ALA A 84 14.91 -27.58 -0.86
N SER A 85 15.01 -26.77 -1.92
CA SER A 85 16.13 -26.85 -2.88
C SER A 85 17.27 -25.89 -2.54
N ASP A 86 16.97 -24.72 -1.95
CA ASP A 86 17.97 -23.70 -1.62
C ASP A 86 17.51 -22.81 -0.45
N SER A 87 17.84 -23.21 0.76
CA SER A 87 17.49 -22.45 1.96
C SER A 87 18.20 -21.10 2.06
N THR A 88 19.27 -20.86 1.30
CA THR A 88 20.05 -19.61 1.35
C THR A 88 19.30 -18.42 0.76
N LEU A 89 18.23 -18.67 -0.01
CA LEU A 89 17.35 -17.64 -0.55
C LEU A 89 16.53 -16.92 0.54
N PHE A 90 16.31 -17.60 1.66
CA PHE A 90 15.38 -17.18 2.70
C PHE A 90 16.09 -16.50 3.88
N ARG A 91 15.32 -15.74 4.66
CA ARG A 91 15.86 -15.04 5.83
C ARG A 91 16.51 -15.99 6.82
N MET A 92 17.50 -15.49 7.53
CA MET A 92 18.11 -16.11 8.70
C MET A 92 17.58 -15.42 9.95
N ASP A 93 17.25 -16.18 10.98
CA ASP A 93 16.88 -15.66 12.30
C ASP A 93 18.11 -15.29 13.14
N GLU A 94 17.89 -14.81 14.36
CA GLU A 94 18.95 -14.44 15.32
C GLU A 94 19.76 -15.64 15.86
N HIS A 95 19.25 -16.86 15.67
CA HIS A 95 19.92 -18.11 16.07
C HIS A 95 20.71 -18.75 14.91
N GLY A 96 20.74 -18.11 13.74
CA GLY A 96 21.44 -18.60 12.56
C GLY A 96 20.65 -19.62 11.71
N ASN A 97 19.36 -19.84 12.02
CA ASN A 97 18.54 -20.78 11.27
C ASN A 97 17.88 -20.06 10.08
N ARG A 98 17.89 -20.71 8.92
CA ARG A 98 17.12 -20.27 7.76
C ARG A 98 15.64 -20.63 7.91
N ASN A 99 14.77 -19.71 7.50
CA ASN A 99 13.33 -19.85 7.70
C ASN A 99 12.56 -19.38 6.46
N PRO A 100 11.70 -20.24 5.86
CA PRO A 100 10.94 -19.92 4.65
C PRO A 100 9.64 -19.15 4.91
N GLU A 101 9.21 -18.99 6.18
CA GLU A 101 7.88 -18.48 6.50
C GLU A 101 7.70 -17.01 6.13
N ALA A 102 8.80 -16.23 6.09
CA ALA A 102 8.71 -14.81 5.84
C ALA A 102 9.93 -14.26 5.10
N ASN A 103 9.68 -13.29 4.23
CA ASN A 103 10.67 -12.47 3.55
C ASN A 103 11.81 -13.27 2.87
N CYS A 104 12.91 -12.62 2.55
CA CYS A 104 14.05 -13.20 1.85
C CYS A 104 15.38 -12.83 2.54
N CYS A 105 16.47 -13.44 2.08
CA CYS A 105 17.81 -12.97 2.35
C CYS A 105 18.20 -11.93 1.29
N VAL A 106 18.23 -10.65 1.65
CA VAL A 106 18.53 -9.56 0.71
C VAL A 106 19.99 -9.52 0.24
N SER A 107 20.89 -10.29 0.87
CA SER A 107 22.25 -10.51 0.40
C SER A 107 22.37 -11.64 -0.61
N SER A 108 21.29 -12.38 -0.89
CA SER A 108 21.25 -13.42 -1.90
C SER A 108 20.88 -12.83 -3.27
N ALA A 109 21.86 -12.66 -4.15
CA ALA A 109 21.61 -12.18 -5.52
C ALA A 109 20.57 -13.06 -6.24
N LYS A 110 20.65 -14.39 -6.06
CA LYS A 110 19.70 -15.34 -6.64
C LYS A 110 18.28 -15.14 -6.14
N ALA A 111 18.08 -14.83 -4.83
CA ALA A 111 16.76 -14.52 -4.29
C ALA A 111 16.20 -13.23 -4.93
N LEU A 112 17.01 -12.18 -5.03
CA LEU A 112 16.63 -10.93 -5.65
C LEU A 112 16.27 -11.08 -7.14
N ASP A 113 16.99 -11.94 -7.87
CA ASP A 113 16.71 -12.23 -9.28
C ASP A 113 15.38 -12.94 -9.47
N ILE A 114 15.10 -13.95 -8.63
CA ILE A 114 13.80 -14.67 -8.64
C ILE A 114 12.65 -13.71 -8.31
N ILE A 115 12.81 -12.89 -7.26
CA ILE A 115 11.81 -11.91 -6.84
C ILE A 115 11.50 -10.92 -7.97
N ALA A 116 12.53 -10.36 -8.59
CA ALA A 116 12.37 -9.40 -9.67
C ALA A 116 11.72 -9.99 -10.92
N ALA A 117 12.10 -11.21 -11.30
CA ALA A 117 11.49 -11.93 -12.43
C ALA A 117 10.00 -12.21 -12.18
N ASN A 118 9.65 -12.66 -10.97
CA ASN A 118 8.26 -12.89 -10.59
C ASN A 118 7.47 -11.57 -10.50
N ALA A 119 8.05 -10.47 -10.02
CA ALA A 119 7.40 -9.16 -10.02
C ALA A 119 7.00 -8.73 -11.44
N VAL A 120 7.87 -8.92 -12.44
CA VAL A 120 7.53 -8.67 -13.86
C VAL A 120 6.40 -9.57 -14.35
N LYS A 121 6.39 -10.84 -13.95
CA LYS A 121 5.29 -11.76 -14.29
C LYS A 121 3.95 -11.24 -13.73
N TYR A 122 3.91 -10.93 -12.44
CA TYR A 122 2.70 -10.39 -11.80
C TYR A 122 2.26 -9.05 -12.39
N ALA A 123 3.21 -8.17 -12.76
CA ALA A 123 2.92 -6.91 -13.44
C ALA A 123 2.23 -7.10 -14.78
N ARG A 124 2.58 -8.13 -15.53
CA ARG A 124 1.94 -8.46 -16.83
C ARG A 124 0.54 -9.04 -16.64
N GLU A 125 0.34 -9.84 -15.61
CA GLU A 125 -0.96 -10.46 -15.29
C GLU A 125 -1.94 -9.45 -14.65
N ASN A 126 -1.41 -8.46 -13.93
CA ASN A 126 -2.16 -7.44 -13.20
C ASN A 126 -1.54 -6.05 -13.48
N PRO A 127 -1.70 -5.49 -14.69
CA PRO A 127 -1.10 -4.21 -15.04
C PRO A 127 -1.83 -3.05 -14.33
N PRO A 128 -1.14 -2.27 -13.49
CA PRO A 128 -1.73 -1.07 -12.92
C PRO A 128 -1.92 0.00 -14.01
N THR A 129 -2.95 0.83 -13.88
CA THR A 129 -3.23 1.88 -14.87
C THR A 129 -2.53 3.21 -14.57
N ASN A 130 -1.83 3.30 -13.42
CA ASN A 130 -1.10 4.48 -12.94
C ASN A 130 0.42 4.27 -12.89
N ASN A 131 0.94 3.18 -13.45
CA ASN A 131 2.36 2.78 -13.41
C ASN A 131 2.95 2.61 -12.00
N ARG A 132 2.12 2.58 -10.94
CA ARG A 132 2.54 2.40 -9.56
C ARG A 132 2.38 0.94 -9.16
N TYR A 133 3.48 0.32 -8.69
CA TYR A 133 3.55 -1.09 -8.30
C TYR A 133 3.82 -1.18 -6.80
N TYR A 134 3.01 -1.99 -6.09
CA TYR A 134 3.05 -2.16 -4.65
C TYR A 134 3.36 -3.62 -4.32
N TYR A 135 4.62 -3.92 -4.06
CA TYR A 135 5.12 -5.25 -3.73
C TYR A 135 5.69 -5.25 -2.32
N TRP A 136 4.80 -5.24 -1.34
CA TRP A 136 5.21 -5.13 0.06
C TRP A 136 5.91 -6.38 0.57
N MET A 137 6.80 -6.19 1.54
CA MET A 137 7.36 -7.27 2.35
C MET A 137 6.23 -8.01 3.08
N ASP A 138 6.50 -9.23 3.61
CA ASP A 138 5.48 -9.99 4.35
C ASP A 138 5.01 -9.21 5.59
N ASP A 139 3.70 -9.25 5.86
CA ASP A 139 2.99 -8.40 6.83
C ASP A 139 3.55 -8.57 8.25
N GLY A 140 4.08 -7.49 8.81
CA GLY A 140 4.64 -7.45 10.18
C GLY A 140 5.76 -8.47 10.44
N ALA A 141 6.28 -9.11 9.41
CA ALA A 141 7.17 -10.24 9.52
C ALA A 141 8.66 -9.82 9.65
N PRO A 142 9.48 -10.62 10.35
CA PRO A 142 10.89 -10.30 10.57
C PRO A 142 11.68 -10.38 9.26
N THR A 143 12.74 -9.57 9.18
CA THR A 143 13.70 -9.57 8.09
C THR A 143 14.90 -10.47 8.36
N CYS A 144 15.80 -10.64 7.40
CA CYS A 144 16.99 -11.47 7.52
C CYS A 144 18.01 -10.88 8.53
N LYS A 145 18.55 -11.74 9.38
CA LYS A 145 19.57 -11.43 10.41
C LYS A 145 20.94 -12.05 10.11
N CYS A 146 21.21 -12.55 8.90
CA CYS A 146 22.55 -13.02 8.56
C CYS A 146 23.58 -11.86 8.64
N PRO A 147 24.89 -12.14 8.75
CA PRO A 147 25.92 -11.11 8.96
C PRO A 147 25.89 -9.99 7.91
N GLU A 148 25.60 -10.33 6.64
CA GLU A 148 25.52 -9.33 5.56
C GLU A 148 24.26 -8.48 5.66
N CYS A 149 23.10 -9.07 5.94
CA CYS A 149 21.83 -8.34 6.06
C CYS A 149 21.76 -7.49 7.34
N SER A 150 22.45 -7.90 8.41
CA SER A 150 22.48 -7.18 9.70
C SER A 150 23.17 -5.81 9.62
N LYS A 151 23.85 -5.52 8.52
CA LYS A 151 24.45 -4.20 8.24
C LYS A 151 23.41 -3.12 7.90
N TYR A 152 22.18 -3.52 7.63
CA TYR A 152 21.07 -2.68 7.15
C TYR A 152 19.90 -2.70 8.13
N ASN A 153 19.19 -1.58 8.27
CA ASN A 153 17.90 -1.55 8.93
C ASN A 153 16.81 -2.19 8.04
N ASP A 154 15.60 -2.37 8.57
CA ASP A 154 14.56 -3.13 7.84
C ASP A 154 14.03 -2.35 6.62
N SER A 155 14.00 -1.01 6.69
CA SER A 155 13.69 -0.14 5.55
C SER A 155 14.71 -0.31 4.41
N GLU A 156 16.00 -0.34 4.74
CA GLU A 156 17.07 -0.56 3.76
C GLU A 156 17.01 -1.94 3.11
N LYS A 157 16.63 -2.97 3.87
CA LYS A 157 16.43 -4.32 3.32
C LYS A 157 15.26 -4.35 2.33
N SER A 158 14.17 -3.63 2.64
CA SER A 158 13.05 -3.46 1.70
C SER A 158 13.52 -2.75 0.43
N LEU A 159 14.25 -1.63 0.56
CA LEU A 159 14.78 -0.88 -0.58
C LEU A 159 15.71 -1.70 -1.48
N ILE A 160 16.52 -2.60 -0.93
CA ILE A 160 17.37 -3.51 -1.74
C ILE A 160 16.49 -4.34 -2.67
N VAL A 161 15.38 -4.87 -2.17
CA VAL A 161 14.42 -5.65 -2.97
C VAL A 161 13.71 -4.76 -3.99
N GLU A 162 13.18 -3.63 -3.56
CA GLU A 162 12.39 -2.70 -4.36
C GLU A 162 13.20 -2.09 -5.52
N ASN A 163 14.44 -1.65 -5.26
CA ASN A 163 15.37 -1.18 -6.28
C ASN A 163 15.63 -2.28 -7.32
N ARG A 164 15.80 -3.55 -6.91
CA ARG A 164 16.00 -4.67 -7.84
C ARG A 164 14.77 -4.95 -8.68
N ILE A 165 13.58 -4.89 -8.09
CA ILE A 165 12.29 -5.02 -8.80
C ILE A 165 12.13 -3.88 -9.81
N LEU A 166 12.36 -2.63 -9.41
CA LEU A 166 12.21 -1.46 -10.28
C LEU A 166 13.08 -1.56 -11.52
N ARG A 167 14.35 -1.91 -11.37
CA ARG A 167 15.27 -2.10 -12.51
C ARG A 167 14.74 -3.13 -13.51
N GLU A 168 14.13 -4.21 -13.02
CA GLU A 168 13.61 -5.28 -13.88
C GLU A 168 12.32 -4.85 -14.58
N LEU A 169 11.39 -4.19 -13.85
CA LEU A 169 10.15 -3.65 -14.41
C LEU A 169 10.42 -2.63 -15.51
N ARG A 170 11.40 -1.74 -15.32
CA ARG A 170 11.75 -0.68 -16.29
C ARG A 170 12.29 -1.18 -17.62
N LYS A 171 12.70 -2.43 -17.70
CA LYS A 171 13.05 -3.05 -19.00
C LYS A 171 11.81 -3.20 -19.92
N THR A 172 10.61 -3.26 -19.35
CA THR A 172 9.35 -3.43 -20.10
C THR A 172 8.39 -2.26 -19.94
N ASN A 173 8.48 -1.51 -18.84
CA ASN A 173 7.71 -0.31 -18.56
C ASN A 173 8.65 0.78 -18.03
N PRO A 174 9.20 1.66 -18.87
CA PRO A 174 10.13 2.73 -18.45
C PRO A 174 9.53 3.68 -17.39
N GLU A 175 8.19 3.85 -17.37
CA GLU A 175 7.46 4.71 -16.43
C GLU A 175 7.15 4.02 -15.09
N ALA A 176 7.60 2.78 -14.88
CA ALA A 176 7.33 2.05 -13.65
C ALA A 176 7.87 2.80 -12.42
N LYS A 177 7.03 2.88 -11.39
CA LYS A 177 7.36 3.35 -10.05
C LYS A 177 7.03 2.24 -9.06
N VAL A 178 7.86 2.05 -8.01
CA VAL A 178 7.66 1.01 -7.00
C VAL A 178 7.55 1.64 -5.63
N ALA A 179 6.57 1.19 -4.84
CA ALA A 179 6.33 1.67 -3.49
C ALA A 179 7.38 1.14 -2.53
N HIS A 180 7.92 2.04 -1.68
CA HIS A 180 8.60 1.71 -0.43
C HIS A 180 7.61 1.88 0.70
N LEU A 181 7.12 0.77 1.27
CA LEU A 181 6.15 0.81 2.34
C LEU A 181 6.82 1.12 3.68
N ALA A 182 6.61 2.32 4.22
CA ALA A 182 6.93 2.65 5.59
C ALA A 182 5.79 2.18 6.52
N TYR A 183 5.97 0.99 7.09
CA TYR A 183 4.99 0.30 7.90
C TYR A 183 5.70 -0.62 8.90
N TYR A 184 5.23 -0.69 10.14
CA TYR A 184 5.81 -1.56 11.17
C TYR A 184 7.34 -1.42 11.29
N GLY A 185 8.13 -2.44 10.95
CA GLY A 185 9.60 -2.45 11.04
C GLY A 185 10.31 -1.56 10.01
N THR A 186 9.62 -1.15 8.94
CA THR A 186 10.19 -0.32 7.86
C THR A 186 9.90 1.18 8.02
N MET A 187 9.39 1.62 9.18
CA MET A 187 9.15 3.05 9.46
C MET A 187 10.44 3.88 9.57
N GLU A 188 11.56 3.25 9.95
CA GLU A 188 12.84 3.95 10.08
C GLU A 188 13.36 4.44 8.73
N VAL A 189 14.01 5.60 8.76
CA VAL A 189 14.60 6.20 7.56
C VAL A 189 15.76 5.34 7.05
N PRO A 190 15.86 5.09 5.73
CA PRO A 190 17.00 4.42 5.15
C PRO A 190 18.23 5.37 5.12
N GLU A 191 19.37 4.92 5.64
CA GLU A 191 20.60 5.72 5.76
C GLU A 191 21.63 5.34 4.69
N LYS A 192 21.92 4.04 4.56
CA LYS A 192 22.98 3.49 3.70
C LYS A 192 22.52 3.14 2.30
N VAL A 193 21.28 2.64 2.18
CA VAL A 193 20.67 2.29 0.90
C VAL A 193 19.75 3.44 0.47
N LYS A 194 19.97 3.96 -0.73
CA LYS A 194 19.13 5.04 -1.27
C LYS A 194 18.04 4.48 -2.19
N PRO A 195 16.84 5.09 -2.18
CA PRO A 195 15.84 4.79 -3.19
C PRO A 195 16.37 5.22 -4.57
N GLU A 196 16.18 4.37 -5.57
CA GLU A 196 16.41 4.76 -6.96
C GLU A 196 15.27 5.68 -7.44
N GLU A 197 15.57 6.49 -8.45
CA GLU A 197 14.56 7.32 -9.11
C GLU A 197 13.39 6.44 -9.58
N GLY A 198 12.18 6.76 -9.09
CA GLY A 198 10.96 5.97 -9.30
C GLY A 198 10.58 5.07 -8.12
N ILE A 199 11.40 4.98 -7.07
CA ILE A 199 10.93 4.49 -5.77
C ILE A 199 10.23 5.65 -5.06
N PHE A 200 8.97 5.46 -4.67
CA PHE A 200 8.21 6.45 -3.89
C PHE A 200 7.85 5.91 -2.52
N LEU A 201 7.72 6.79 -1.54
CA LEU A 201 7.28 6.42 -0.20
C LEU A 201 5.78 6.11 -0.21
N GLU A 202 5.39 4.99 0.37
CA GLU A 202 4.04 4.71 0.82
C GLU A 202 4.04 4.67 2.35
N PHE A 203 3.40 5.66 2.96
CA PHE A 203 3.39 5.81 4.41
C PHE A 203 2.09 5.28 5.01
N ALA A 204 2.18 4.23 5.84
CA ALA A 204 1.04 3.55 6.44
C ALA A 204 1.11 3.54 7.97
N PRO A 205 0.54 4.54 8.68
CA PRO A 205 0.64 4.69 10.14
C PRO A 205 -0.35 3.79 10.89
N PHE A 206 -0.34 2.50 10.67
CA PHE A 206 -1.31 1.51 11.15
C PHE A 206 -1.50 1.48 12.68
N PHE A 207 -0.46 1.77 13.45
CA PHE A 207 -0.53 1.67 14.91
C PHE A 207 -0.92 2.98 15.60
N ARG A 208 -1.23 4.04 14.87
CA ARG A 208 -1.79 5.27 15.44
C ARG A 208 -3.21 5.04 15.99
N THR A 209 -3.78 6.00 16.73
CA THR A 209 -5.23 6.10 16.92
C THR A 209 -5.84 7.13 15.97
N TRP A 210 -7.07 6.87 15.52
CA TRP A 210 -7.86 7.80 14.68
C TRP A 210 -8.86 8.62 15.48
N ASP A 211 -8.73 8.61 16.82
CA ASP A 211 -9.49 9.50 17.74
C ASP A 211 -8.78 10.86 17.91
N ALA A 212 -7.62 11.07 17.29
CA ALA A 212 -6.82 12.29 17.33
C ALA A 212 -5.98 12.45 16.05
N PRO A 213 -5.58 13.67 15.67
CA PRO A 213 -4.72 13.91 14.50
C PRO A 213 -3.37 13.23 14.59
N LEU A 214 -2.73 12.99 13.43
CA LEU A 214 -1.45 12.30 13.32
C LEU A 214 -0.31 12.98 14.14
N ASN A 215 -0.35 14.31 14.28
CA ASN A 215 0.67 15.06 15.03
C ASN A 215 0.37 15.21 16.52
N ASP A 216 -0.66 14.55 17.05
CA ASP A 216 -1.00 14.61 18.47
C ASP A 216 0.06 13.91 19.32
N SER A 217 0.60 14.63 20.34
CA SER A 217 1.69 14.15 21.19
C SER A 217 1.23 13.35 22.40
N VAL A 218 -0.07 13.27 22.65
CA VAL A 218 -0.66 12.62 23.83
C VAL A 218 -1.41 11.35 23.46
N ALA A 219 -2.20 11.40 22.38
CA ALA A 219 -3.02 10.30 21.92
C ALA A 219 -2.14 9.09 21.51
N LYS A 220 -2.47 7.93 22.03
CA LYS A 220 -1.71 6.68 21.83
C LYS A 220 -2.54 5.64 21.10
N GLY A 221 -1.91 5.01 20.13
CA GLY A 221 -2.46 3.85 19.45
C GLY A 221 -2.33 2.54 20.25
N ARG A 222 -2.65 1.44 19.60
CA ARG A 222 -2.70 0.09 20.22
C ARG A 222 -1.37 -0.37 20.85
N THR A 223 -0.25 0.09 20.33
CA THR A 223 1.09 -0.25 20.86
C THR A 223 1.56 0.67 21.98
N GLY A 224 0.76 1.65 22.39
CA GLY A 224 1.14 2.65 23.39
C GLY A 224 2.03 3.77 22.85
N VAL A 225 2.35 3.74 21.55
CA VAL A 225 3.12 4.77 20.83
C VAL A 225 2.19 5.94 20.49
N THR A 226 2.68 7.18 20.62
CA THR A 226 1.88 8.38 20.30
C THR A 226 1.72 8.59 18.80
N ASN A 227 0.62 9.25 18.39
CA ASN A 227 0.41 9.65 17.00
C ASN A 227 1.59 10.48 16.47
N LYS A 228 2.09 11.41 17.28
CA LYS A 228 3.24 12.23 16.92
C LYS A 228 4.48 11.42 16.53
N THR A 229 4.68 10.24 17.07
CA THR A 229 5.81 9.38 16.69
C THR A 229 5.73 9.00 15.20
N PHE A 230 4.53 8.68 14.69
CA PHE A 230 4.33 8.39 13.26
C PHE A 230 4.51 9.64 12.40
N TYR A 231 4.02 10.79 12.86
CA TYR A 231 4.30 12.07 12.22
C TYR A 231 5.82 12.34 12.10
N ASP A 232 6.57 12.10 13.18
CA ASP A 232 8.02 12.31 13.18
C ASP A 232 8.75 11.32 12.24
N TYR A 233 8.27 10.08 12.08
CA TYR A 233 8.73 9.14 11.06
C TYR A 233 8.47 9.69 9.65
N LEU A 234 7.26 10.17 9.38
CA LEU A 234 6.92 10.76 8.09
C LEU A 234 7.85 11.92 7.74
N VAL A 235 7.96 12.91 8.63
CA VAL A 235 8.82 14.11 8.42
C VAL A 235 10.28 13.73 8.17
N ARG A 236 10.80 12.68 8.83
CA ARG A 236 12.15 12.19 8.60
C ARG A 236 12.28 11.52 7.22
N ASN A 237 11.30 10.72 6.81
CA ASN A 237 11.29 10.05 5.51
C ASN A 237 11.17 11.06 4.36
N LEU A 238 10.46 12.17 4.53
CA LEU A 238 10.37 13.25 3.52
C LEU A 238 11.71 13.95 3.22
N LYS A 239 12.77 13.68 3.99
CA LYS A 239 14.13 14.15 3.66
C LYS A 239 14.82 13.25 2.62
N VAL A 240 14.26 12.08 2.36
CA VAL A 240 14.80 11.05 1.46
C VAL A 240 13.93 10.85 0.24
N PHE A 241 12.60 10.95 0.42
CA PHE A 241 11.60 10.75 -0.63
C PHE A 241 10.94 12.08 -1.01
N ASP A 242 10.64 12.26 -2.30
CA ASP A 242 9.96 13.45 -2.81
C ASP A 242 8.51 13.50 -2.28
N PRO A 243 8.12 14.55 -1.53
CA PRO A 243 6.76 14.69 -1.02
C PRO A 243 5.66 14.61 -2.10
N ALA A 244 5.93 15.10 -3.31
CA ALA A 244 4.98 15.08 -4.41
C ALA A 244 4.63 13.67 -4.90
N GLU A 245 5.55 12.71 -4.71
CA GLU A 245 5.36 11.31 -5.10
C GLU A 245 4.86 10.42 -3.95
N VAL A 246 4.93 10.90 -2.71
CA VAL A 246 4.47 10.14 -1.53
C VAL A 246 3.00 9.77 -1.66
N VAL A 247 2.68 8.53 -1.34
CA VAL A 247 1.32 8.05 -1.10
C VAL A 247 1.14 7.86 0.41
N VAL A 248 0.10 8.45 0.98
CA VAL A 248 -0.33 8.10 2.33
C VAL A 248 -1.41 7.05 2.23
N LEU A 249 -1.19 5.91 2.90
CA LEU A 249 -2.14 4.83 3.04
C LEU A 249 -2.70 4.84 4.47
N GLU A 250 -3.87 5.40 4.64
CA GLU A 250 -4.54 5.57 5.93
C GLU A 250 -5.62 4.50 6.17
N TYR A 251 -6.22 4.54 7.36
CA TYR A 251 -7.17 3.55 7.82
C TYR A 251 -8.49 4.17 8.32
N TRP A 252 -8.76 5.43 7.95
CA TRP A 252 -10.00 6.13 8.39
C TRP A 252 -11.28 5.40 8.00
N LEU A 253 -11.25 4.69 6.86
CA LEU A 253 -12.39 3.94 6.33
C LEU A 253 -12.32 2.44 6.64
N ASP A 254 -11.34 1.98 7.41
CA ASP A 254 -11.13 0.54 7.64
C ASP A 254 -12.09 -0.01 8.69
N VAL A 255 -13.23 -0.49 8.22
CA VAL A 255 -14.24 -1.15 9.06
C VAL A 255 -13.73 -2.49 9.58
N SER A 256 -12.82 -3.16 8.86
CA SER A 256 -12.26 -4.44 9.33
C SER A 256 -11.44 -4.23 10.60
N LEU A 257 -10.67 -3.15 10.68
CA LEU A 257 -9.89 -2.77 11.84
C LEU A 257 -10.76 -2.46 13.06
N VAL A 258 -11.85 -1.68 12.86
CA VAL A 258 -12.84 -1.37 13.92
C VAL A 258 -13.54 -2.64 14.40
N SER A 259 -13.68 -3.63 13.52
CA SER A 259 -14.36 -4.91 13.79
C SER A 259 -13.43 -5.99 14.35
N ASP A 260 -12.16 -5.69 14.61
CA ASP A 260 -11.14 -6.66 15.02
C ASP A 260 -11.04 -7.83 14.02
N TRP A 261 -11.14 -7.52 12.71
CA TRP A 261 -11.16 -8.47 11.57
C TRP A 261 -12.21 -9.57 11.68
N LYS A 262 -13.31 -9.29 12.37
CA LYS A 262 -14.44 -10.24 12.56
C LYS A 262 -15.70 -9.71 11.88
N LYS A 263 -16.50 -10.62 11.34
CA LYS A 263 -17.86 -10.33 10.89
C LYS A 263 -18.88 -10.88 11.92
N PRO A 264 -20.05 -10.24 12.05
CA PRO A 264 -20.53 -9.08 11.29
C PRO A 264 -19.74 -7.80 11.59
N ALA A 265 -19.59 -6.96 10.59
CA ALA A 265 -18.87 -5.70 10.69
C ALA A 265 -19.51 -4.74 11.71
N LYS A 266 -18.70 -4.07 12.52
CA LYS A 266 -19.15 -3.00 13.43
C LYS A 266 -19.36 -1.70 12.65
N LYS A 267 -20.19 -0.79 13.19
CA LYS A 267 -20.37 0.54 12.59
C LYS A 267 -19.05 1.34 12.64
N LEU A 268 -18.66 1.93 11.53
CA LEU A 268 -17.50 2.82 11.46
C LEU A 268 -17.71 4.03 12.39
N LYS A 269 -16.69 4.33 13.19
CA LYS A 269 -16.62 5.59 13.94
C LYS A 269 -15.89 6.62 13.08
N TRP A 270 -16.66 7.34 12.27
CA TRP A 270 -16.10 8.39 11.45
C TRP A 270 -15.92 9.67 12.28
N ASP A 271 -14.70 10.20 12.31
CA ASP A 271 -14.37 11.52 12.87
C ASP A 271 -13.92 12.47 11.77
N GLY A 272 -14.84 13.26 11.26
CA GLY A 272 -14.58 14.22 10.19
C GLY A 272 -13.64 15.36 10.59
N ASP A 273 -13.53 15.69 11.89
CA ASP A 273 -12.63 16.75 12.39
C ASP A 273 -11.19 16.26 12.41
N VAL A 274 -10.95 15.04 12.89
CA VAL A 274 -9.64 14.39 12.84
C VAL A 274 -9.21 14.22 11.39
N PHE A 275 -10.08 13.67 10.53
CA PHE A 275 -9.80 13.49 9.11
C PHE A 275 -9.37 14.81 8.43
N ARG A 276 -10.10 15.93 8.66
CA ARG A 276 -9.74 17.22 8.06
C ARG A 276 -8.38 17.72 8.53
N LYS A 277 -8.08 17.60 9.83
CA LYS A 277 -6.77 17.99 10.39
C LYS A 277 -5.63 17.16 9.79
N ASP A 278 -5.84 15.86 9.58
CA ASP A 278 -4.85 15.00 8.95
C ASP A 278 -4.63 15.39 7.47
N ILE A 279 -5.71 15.71 6.72
CA ILE A 279 -5.62 16.18 5.34
C ILE A 279 -4.87 17.52 5.25
N GLU A 280 -5.16 18.48 6.14
CA GLU A 280 -4.44 19.74 6.23
C GLU A 280 -2.95 19.50 6.48
N LEU A 281 -2.63 18.62 7.43
CA LEU A 281 -1.26 18.25 7.78
C LEU A 281 -0.50 17.64 6.57
N TYR A 282 -1.11 16.71 5.85
CA TYR A 282 -0.48 16.11 4.66
C TYR A 282 -0.30 17.13 3.54
N ASN A 283 -1.28 18.01 3.32
CA ASN A 283 -1.17 19.08 2.33
C ASN A 283 -0.05 20.08 2.68
N ASP A 284 0.11 20.44 3.96
CA ASP A 284 1.19 21.32 4.44
C ASP A 284 2.58 20.69 4.27
N LEU A 285 2.66 19.36 4.28
CA LEU A 285 3.88 18.61 3.97
C LEU A 285 4.11 18.41 2.46
N GLY A 286 3.24 18.93 1.59
CA GLY A 286 3.33 18.80 0.13
C GLY A 286 2.86 17.45 -0.41
N ILE A 287 2.21 16.62 0.41
CA ILE A 287 1.71 15.30 0.04
C ILE A 287 0.32 15.43 -0.58
N LYS A 288 0.16 14.85 -1.77
CA LYS A 288 -1.09 14.97 -2.55
C LYS A 288 -1.78 13.63 -2.82
N ASN A 289 -1.05 12.51 -2.74
CA ASN A 289 -1.60 11.20 -3.05
C ASN A 289 -2.04 10.52 -1.76
N ILE A 290 -3.34 10.29 -1.64
CA ILE A 290 -3.95 9.73 -0.43
C ILE A 290 -4.86 8.57 -0.80
N ALA A 291 -4.69 7.47 -0.08
CA ALA A 291 -5.60 6.33 -0.07
C ALA A 291 -5.98 5.97 1.38
N SER A 292 -7.08 5.27 1.54
CA SER A 292 -7.47 4.64 2.81
C SER A 292 -7.92 3.21 2.55
N PHE A 293 -7.61 2.30 3.46
CA PHE A 293 -8.34 1.04 3.48
C PHE A 293 -9.83 1.32 3.67
N GLY A 294 -10.67 0.63 2.89
CA GLY A 294 -12.13 0.66 2.94
C GLY A 294 -12.72 -0.74 3.11
N VAL A 295 -11.98 -1.63 3.75
CA VAL A 295 -12.32 -3.06 3.89
C VAL A 295 -13.50 -3.26 4.85
N TYR A 296 -14.41 -4.19 4.51
CA TYR A 296 -15.69 -4.46 5.14
C TYR A 296 -16.79 -3.40 4.90
N ILE A 297 -16.57 -2.46 3.99
CA ILE A 297 -17.65 -1.62 3.47
C ILE A 297 -18.27 -2.38 2.26
N ASP A 298 -19.09 -3.35 2.56
CA ASP A 298 -19.75 -4.26 1.64
C ASP A 298 -21.29 -4.12 1.69
N SER A 299 -22.00 -4.94 0.93
CA SER A 299 -23.48 -4.92 0.93
C SER A 299 -24.08 -5.24 2.28
N ALA A 300 -23.45 -6.11 3.10
CA ALA A 300 -23.91 -6.45 4.44
C ALA A 300 -23.77 -5.25 5.39
N TYR A 301 -22.66 -4.52 5.30
CA TYR A 301 -22.47 -3.26 6.04
C TYR A 301 -23.56 -2.24 5.71
N VAL A 302 -23.82 -2.03 4.41
CA VAL A 302 -24.85 -1.08 3.95
C VAL A 302 -26.24 -1.51 4.42
N ALA A 303 -26.56 -2.80 4.36
CA ALA A 303 -27.84 -3.32 4.85
C ALA A 303 -28.03 -3.08 6.35
N ALA A 304 -26.96 -3.24 7.15
CA ALA A 304 -27.00 -3.10 8.60
C ALA A 304 -27.10 -1.62 9.04
N TYR A 305 -26.35 -0.73 8.43
CA TYR A 305 -26.19 0.64 8.94
C TYR A 305 -26.81 1.72 8.09
N LYS A 306 -27.08 1.46 6.80
CA LYS A 306 -27.74 2.38 5.84
C LYS A 306 -27.09 3.76 5.76
N ASP A 307 -25.78 3.82 6.06
CA ASP A 307 -25.02 5.08 6.16
C ASP A 307 -23.67 4.93 5.47
N LEU A 308 -23.45 5.74 4.44
CA LEU A 308 -22.21 5.93 3.71
C LEU A 308 -21.84 7.43 3.62
N SER A 309 -22.40 8.28 4.49
CA SER A 309 -22.16 9.73 4.48
C SER A 309 -20.68 10.08 4.63
N PHE A 310 -19.92 9.26 5.34
CA PHE A 310 -18.49 9.40 5.51
C PHE A 310 -17.70 9.32 4.19
N LEU A 311 -18.15 8.56 3.19
CA LEU A 311 -17.53 8.53 1.86
C LEU A 311 -17.63 9.89 1.15
N LYS A 312 -18.75 10.60 1.34
CA LYS A 312 -18.93 11.95 0.80
C LYS A 312 -18.01 12.97 1.47
N GLU A 313 -17.82 12.86 2.78
CA GLU A 313 -16.90 13.71 3.53
C GLU A 313 -15.45 13.40 3.15
N TYR A 314 -15.08 12.12 3.06
CA TYR A 314 -13.77 11.65 2.59
C TYR A 314 -13.43 12.24 1.21
N GLY A 315 -14.31 12.04 0.22
CA GLY A 315 -14.09 12.58 -1.11
C GLY A 315 -14.01 14.11 -1.18
N ARG A 316 -14.79 14.82 -0.34
CA ARG A 316 -14.70 16.29 -0.24
C ARG A 316 -13.37 16.76 0.34
N GLY A 317 -12.90 16.10 1.42
CA GLY A 317 -11.61 16.40 2.01
C GLY A 317 -10.47 16.20 1.03
N LEU A 318 -10.47 15.10 0.27
CA LEU A 318 -9.46 14.84 -0.75
C LEU A 318 -9.48 15.85 -1.91
N LYS A 319 -10.61 16.50 -2.19
CA LYS A 319 -10.68 17.59 -3.19
C LYS A 319 -10.02 18.89 -2.71
N ALA A 320 -9.87 19.07 -1.40
CA ALA A 320 -9.22 20.25 -0.83
C ALA A 320 -7.69 20.20 -0.94
N ILE A 321 -7.10 19.07 -1.25
CA ILE A 321 -5.65 18.91 -1.49
C ILE A 321 -5.29 19.62 -2.80
N LYS A 322 -4.29 20.53 -2.71
CA LYS A 322 -3.84 21.41 -3.82
C LYS A 322 -2.54 20.93 -4.45
#